data_5d66a531c56a3c0e0d4161224c4254a5
#
_entry.id   5d66a531c56a3c0e0d4161224c4254a5
#
_cell.length_a   1.000
_cell.length_b   1.000
_cell.length_c   1.000
_cell.angle_alpha   90.00
_cell.angle_beta   90.00
_cell.angle_gamma   90.00
#
_symmetry.space_group_name_H-M   'P 1'
#
loop_
_entity.id
_entity.type
_entity.pdbx_description
1 polymer ?
#
loop_
_entity_poly.entity_id
_entity_poly.type
_entity_poly.pdbx_seq_one_letter_code
_entity_poly.pdbx_strand_id
1 'polypeptide(L)'
;MLGNRIKEIRKGLGLTMKAFGNSLGLSESAISRIESGSANPSDGIAKLICSKYHVDYFWLTEGIGEPFLDDMDAIVDELAAEKGYDAKTVELVKRLFSLPEEQFNLIMQVIENLKDE
;
A
#
# COMPACT_ATOMS: atom_id res chain seq x y z
N MET A 1 5.18 16.34 -3.43
CA MET A 1 5.92 16.28 -2.18
C MET A 1 5.20 15.40 -1.18
N LEU A 2 5.94 14.79 -0.28
CA LEU A 2 5.40 13.83 0.67
C LEU A 2 4.27 14.39 1.54
N GLY A 3 4.44 15.60 2.07
CA GLY A 3 3.40 16.22 2.90
C GLY A 3 2.07 16.41 2.19
N ASN A 4 2.13 16.82 0.93
CA ASN A 4 0.92 16.99 0.12
C ASN A 4 0.23 15.66 -0.13
N ARG A 5 1.00 14.61 -0.35
CA ARG A 5 0.44 13.27 -0.56
C ARG A 5 -0.20 12.73 0.71
N ILE A 6 0.41 12.97 1.88
CA ILE A 6 -0.18 12.58 3.16
C ILE A 6 -1.50 13.32 3.39
N LYS A 7 -1.54 14.62 3.07
CA LYS A 7 -2.79 15.39 3.16
C LYS A 7 -3.86 14.83 2.23
N GLU A 8 -3.48 14.44 1.01
CA GLU A 8 -4.42 13.85 0.06
C GLU A 8 -5.01 12.54 0.60
N ILE A 9 -4.18 11.69 1.21
CA ILE A 9 -4.65 10.45 1.84
C ILE A 9 -5.64 10.76 2.95
N ARG A 10 -5.28 11.67 3.85
CA ARG A 10 -6.15 12.04 4.97
C ARG A 10 -7.51 12.53 4.48
N LYS A 11 -7.51 13.42 3.50
CA LYS A 11 -8.76 13.96 2.94
C LYS A 11 -9.56 12.89 2.21
N GLY A 12 -8.89 12.01 1.47
CA GLY A 12 -9.54 10.91 0.79
C GLY A 12 -10.21 9.93 1.75
N LEU A 13 -9.67 9.80 2.96
CA LEU A 13 -10.27 8.98 4.01
C LEU A 13 -11.36 9.71 4.80
N GLY A 14 -11.54 11.00 4.58
CA GLY A 14 -12.53 11.79 5.31
C GLY A 14 -12.14 12.07 6.75
N LEU A 15 -10.85 12.04 7.07
CA LEU A 15 -10.37 12.22 8.44
C LEU A 15 -9.91 13.65 8.71
N THR A 16 -10.14 14.11 9.96
CA THR A 16 -9.54 15.34 10.45
C THR A 16 -8.08 15.10 10.78
N MET A 17 -7.29 16.17 10.90
CA MET A 17 -5.90 16.06 11.34
C MET A 17 -5.80 15.40 12.72
N LYS A 18 -6.74 15.73 13.60
CA LYS A 18 -6.77 15.16 14.95
C LYS A 18 -7.01 13.66 14.93
N ALA A 19 -8.03 13.22 14.16
CA ALA A 19 -8.37 11.80 14.05
C ALA A 19 -7.25 11.01 13.38
N PHE A 20 -6.69 11.56 12.32
CA PHE A 20 -5.59 10.93 11.60
C PHE A 20 -4.36 10.80 12.49
N GLY A 21 -4.00 11.87 13.21
CA GLY A 21 -2.89 11.85 14.14
C GLY A 21 -3.10 10.82 15.23
N ASN A 22 -4.28 10.79 15.84
CA ASN A 22 -4.59 9.81 16.88
C ASN A 22 -4.37 8.37 16.40
N SER A 23 -4.75 8.08 15.14
CA SER A 23 -4.58 6.74 14.60
C SER A 23 -3.10 6.35 14.41
N LEU A 24 -2.22 7.33 14.31
CA LEU A 24 -0.79 7.11 14.07
C LEU A 24 0.07 7.37 15.31
N GLY A 25 -0.55 7.71 16.43
CA GLY A 25 0.19 8.07 17.64
C GLY A 25 0.84 9.45 17.58
N LEU A 26 0.31 10.35 16.75
CA LEU A 26 0.84 11.70 16.56
C LEU A 26 -0.17 12.74 16.98
N SER A 27 0.32 13.92 17.40
CA SER A 27 -0.54 15.05 17.73
C SER A 27 -1.07 15.71 16.43
N GLU A 28 -2.16 16.46 16.59
CA GLU A 28 -2.70 17.26 15.49
C GLU A 28 -1.64 18.26 14.97
N SER A 29 -0.87 18.87 15.86
CA SER A 29 0.23 19.77 15.50
C SER A 29 1.28 19.07 14.64
N ALA A 30 1.63 17.84 14.99
CA ALA A 30 2.59 17.06 14.23
C ALA A 30 2.09 16.80 12.81
N ILE A 31 0.83 16.42 12.68
CA ILE A 31 0.22 16.21 11.36
C ILE A 31 0.23 17.50 10.55
N SER A 32 -0.14 18.63 11.18
CA SER A 32 -0.15 19.92 10.49
C SER A 32 1.23 20.26 9.95
N ARG A 33 2.29 20.06 10.73
CA ARG A 33 3.66 20.32 10.30
C ARG A 33 4.12 19.41 9.18
N ILE A 34 3.73 18.15 9.23
CA ILE A 34 4.04 17.18 8.17
C ILE A 34 3.36 17.60 6.85
N GLU A 35 2.08 17.93 6.94
CA GLU A 35 1.31 18.29 5.74
C GLU A 35 1.79 19.60 5.11
N SER A 36 2.25 20.54 5.93
CA SER A 36 2.77 21.81 5.42
C SER A 36 4.20 21.72 4.89
N GLY A 37 4.89 20.61 5.14
CA GLY A 37 6.28 20.43 4.71
C GLY A 37 7.30 20.97 5.70
N SER A 38 6.88 21.52 6.86
CA SER A 38 7.82 22.01 7.86
C SER A 38 8.46 20.91 8.70
N ALA A 39 7.92 19.69 8.62
CA ALA A 39 8.52 18.51 9.22
C ALA A 39 8.36 17.34 8.27
N ASN A 40 9.35 16.42 8.26
CA ASN A 40 9.25 15.20 7.48
C ASN A 40 8.86 14.04 8.40
N PRO A 41 7.92 13.18 7.99
CA PRO A 41 7.62 12.00 8.79
C PRO A 41 8.80 11.03 8.71
N SER A 42 8.98 10.24 9.78
CA SER A 42 9.95 9.16 9.75
C SER A 42 9.49 8.07 8.77
N ASP A 43 10.42 7.24 8.31
CA ASP A 43 10.09 6.11 7.47
C ASP A 43 9.11 5.15 8.17
N GLY A 44 9.25 5.01 9.50
CA GLY A 44 8.32 4.21 10.29
C GLY A 44 6.89 4.73 10.23
N ILE A 45 6.72 6.06 10.28
CA ILE A 45 5.37 6.67 10.15
C ILE A 45 4.84 6.49 8.74
N ALA A 46 5.67 6.68 7.72
CA ALA A 46 5.25 6.45 6.34
C ALA A 46 4.78 5.00 6.13
N LYS A 47 5.54 4.05 6.64
CA LYS A 47 5.16 2.63 6.57
C LYS A 47 3.90 2.31 7.36
N LEU A 48 3.72 2.96 8.52
CA LEU A 48 2.52 2.79 9.33
C LEU A 48 1.27 3.28 8.58
N ILE A 49 1.36 4.42 7.91
CA ILE A 49 0.26 4.93 7.08
C ILE A 49 -0.09 3.92 5.99
N CYS A 50 0.92 3.41 5.30
CA CYS A 50 0.71 2.44 4.22
C CYS A 50 0.06 1.16 4.72
N SER A 51 0.53 0.63 5.84
CA SER A 51 -0.01 -0.59 6.44
C SER A 51 -1.44 -0.41 6.95
N LYS A 52 -1.70 0.71 7.64
CA LYS A 52 -2.97 0.93 8.31
C LYS A 52 -4.10 1.28 7.34
N TYR A 53 -3.79 2.02 6.30
CA TYR A 53 -4.80 2.56 5.37
C TYR A 53 -4.71 1.98 3.97
N HIS A 54 -3.90 0.96 3.76
CA HIS A 54 -3.73 0.30 2.45
C HIS A 54 -3.29 1.30 1.37
N VAL A 55 -2.27 2.09 1.72
CA VAL A 55 -1.68 3.08 0.82
C VAL A 55 -0.43 2.49 0.18
N ASP A 56 -0.24 2.75 -1.11
CA ASP A 56 0.95 2.28 -1.81
C ASP A 56 2.17 3.09 -1.37
N TYR A 57 3.21 2.41 -0.89
CA TYR A 57 4.41 3.05 -0.38
C TYR A 57 5.14 3.87 -1.46
N PHE A 58 5.22 3.34 -2.68
CA PHE A 58 5.90 4.05 -3.77
C PHE A 58 5.11 5.27 -4.22
N TRP A 59 3.78 5.18 -4.20
CA TRP A 59 2.99 6.38 -4.46
C TRP A 59 3.22 7.43 -3.38
N LEU A 60 3.22 7.00 -2.11
CA LEU A 60 3.37 7.94 -1.00
C LEU A 60 4.73 8.63 -1.03
N THR A 61 5.81 7.89 -1.23
CA THR A 61 7.17 8.43 -1.14
C THR A 61 7.68 9.00 -2.45
N GLU A 62 7.25 8.47 -3.59
CA GLU A 62 7.79 8.85 -4.90
C GLU A 62 6.76 9.40 -5.88
N GLY A 63 5.49 9.29 -5.58
CA GLY A 63 4.44 9.81 -6.44
C GLY A 63 4.14 8.93 -7.65
N ILE A 64 4.54 7.67 -7.61
CA ILE A 64 4.37 6.73 -8.73
C ILE A 64 3.21 5.79 -8.44
N GLY A 65 2.29 5.64 -9.37
CA GLY A 65 1.17 4.71 -9.26
C GLY A 65 -0.07 5.34 -8.66
N GLU A 66 -0.90 4.55 -8.04
CA GLU A 66 -2.15 4.97 -7.43
C GLU A 66 -2.04 5.02 -5.91
N PRO A 67 -2.75 5.95 -5.24
CA PRO A 67 -2.58 6.14 -3.80
C PRO A 67 -3.05 4.96 -2.97
N PHE A 68 -4.18 4.37 -3.29
CA PHE A 68 -4.74 3.30 -2.49
C PHE A 68 -4.60 1.96 -3.18
N LEU A 69 -4.18 0.95 -2.42
CA LEU A 69 -4.19 -0.44 -2.86
C LEU A 69 -5.62 -0.96 -2.74
N ASP A 70 -6.02 -1.83 -3.68
CA ASP A 70 -7.25 -2.58 -3.45
C ASP A 70 -6.97 -3.70 -2.44
N ASP A 71 -8.01 -4.39 -1.98
CA ASP A 71 -7.86 -5.40 -0.94
C ASP A 71 -6.92 -6.53 -1.38
N MET A 72 -7.00 -6.92 -2.64
CA MET A 72 -6.15 -7.99 -3.16
C MET A 72 -4.68 -7.58 -3.20
N ASP A 73 -4.39 -6.35 -3.65
CA ASP A 73 -3.02 -5.85 -3.69
C ASP A 73 -2.43 -5.75 -2.28
N ALA A 74 -3.21 -5.31 -1.31
CA ALA A 74 -2.76 -5.24 0.07
C ALA A 74 -2.42 -6.63 0.62
N ILE A 75 -3.23 -7.62 0.34
CA ILE A 75 -2.99 -9.00 0.76
C ILE A 75 -1.70 -9.54 0.12
N VAL A 76 -1.51 -9.30 -1.17
CA VAL A 76 -0.32 -9.76 -1.87
C VAL A 76 0.93 -9.09 -1.31
N ASP A 77 0.90 -7.77 -1.06
CA ASP A 77 2.04 -7.06 -0.51
C ASP A 77 2.40 -7.57 0.88
N GLU A 78 1.42 -7.81 1.73
CA GLU A 78 1.65 -8.34 3.07
C GLU A 78 2.27 -9.74 3.03
N LEU A 79 1.73 -10.60 2.20
CA LEU A 79 2.24 -11.96 2.04
C LEU A 79 3.66 -11.94 1.48
N ALA A 80 3.94 -11.08 0.51
CA ALA A 80 5.25 -10.98 -0.09
C ALA A 80 6.31 -10.53 0.92
N ALA A 81 5.95 -9.58 1.80
CA ALA A 81 6.84 -9.13 2.86
C ALA A 81 7.15 -10.26 3.84
N GLU A 82 6.14 -11.03 4.22
CA GLU A 82 6.30 -12.16 5.13
C GLU A 82 7.20 -13.25 4.54
N LYS A 83 7.06 -13.54 3.26
CA LYS A 83 7.81 -14.61 2.61
C LYS A 83 9.12 -14.15 1.97
N GLY A 84 9.38 -12.84 1.96
CA GLY A 84 10.62 -12.31 1.40
C GLY A 84 10.67 -12.31 -0.13
N TYR A 85 9.52 -12.23 -0.78
CA TYR A 85 9.47 -12.15 -2.24
C TYR A 85 10.00 -10.82 -2.74
N ASP A 86 10.65 -10.82 -3.91
CA ASP A 86 11.15 -9.59 -4.51
C ASP A 86 10.04 -8.85 -5.28
N ALA A 87 10.37 -7.63 -5.73
CA ALA A 87 9.40 -6.78 -6.43
C ALA A 87 8.89 -7.43 -7.72
N LYS A 88 9.76 -8.14 -8.43
CA LYS A 88 9.36 -8.81 -9.67
C LYS A 88 8.35 -9.91 -9.43
N THR A 89 8.56 -10.70 -8.38
CA THR A 89 7.63 -11.76 -7.99
C THR A 89 6.28 -11.18 -7.61
N VAL A 90 6.28 -10.09 -6.83
CA VAL A 90 5.05 -9.40 -6.42
C VAL A 90 4.29 -8.90 -7.66
N GLU A 91 4.98 -8.29 -8.61
CA GLU A 91 4.37 -7.82 -9.85
C GLU A 91 3.68 -8.95 -10.60
N LEU A 92 4.35 -10.10 -10.70
CA LEU A 92 3.80 -11.25 -11.43
C LEU A 92 2.58 -11.83 -10.73
N VAL A 93 2.58 -11.90 -9.40
CA VAL A 93 1.43 -12.38 -8.64
C VAL A 93 0.23 -11.44 -8.82
N LYS A 94 0.44 -10.14 -8.75
CA LYS A 94 -0.63 -9.18 -8.97
C LYS A 94 -1.19 -9.27 -10.38
N ARG A 95 -0.32 -9.48 -11.36
CA ARG A 95 -0.74 -9.67 -12.76
C ARG A 95 -1.60 -10.92 -12.90
N LEU A 96 -1.23 -11.99 -12.21
CA LEU A 96 -2.01 -13.23 -12.22
C LEU A 96 -3.44 -12.99 -11.76
N PHE A 97 -3.63 -12.28 -10.66
CA PHE A 97 -4.96 -12.01 -10.13
C PHE A 97 -5.75 -11.00 -10.97
N SER A 98 -5.09 -10.29 -11.88
CA SER A 98 -5.73 -9.34 -12.78
C SER A 98 -6.14 -9.96 -14.11
N LEU A 99 -5.81 -11.22 -14.35
CA LEU A 99 -6.11 -11.87 -15.62
C LEU A 99 -7.61 -12.09 -15.79
N PRO A 100 -8.09 -12.06 -17.06
CA PRO A 100 -9.45 -12.52 -17.36
C PRO A 100 -9.65 -13.95 -16.85
N GLU A 101 -10.89 -14.27 -16.48
CA GLU A 101 -11.24 -15.54 -15.87
C GLU A 101 -10.73 -16.75 -16.68
N GLU A 102 -10.90 -16.71 -17.99
CA GLU A 102 -10.46 -17.80 -18.86
C GLU A 102 -8.96 -18.07 -18.74
N GLN A 103 -8.15 -17.02 -18.81
CA GLN A 103 -6.70 -17.16 -18.70
C GLN A 103 -6.28 -17.60 -17.32
N PHE A 104 -6.92 -17.06 -16.29
CA PHE A 104 -6.66 -17.44 -14.90
C PHE A 104 -6.91 -18.93 -14.71
N ASN A 105 -8.03 -19.45 -15.22
CA ASN A 105 -8.37 -20.86 -15.08
C ASN A 105 -7.38 -21.79 -15.79
N LEU A 106 -6.86 -21.36 -16.94
CA LEU A 106 -5.84 -22.16 -17.64
C LEU A 106 -4.57 -22.28 -16.80
N ILE A 107 -4.15 -21.19 -16.17
CA ILE A 107 -2.96 -21.21 -15.32
C ILE A 107 -3.21 -22.07 -14.09
N MET A 108 -4.39 -22.00 -13.49
CA MET A 108 -4.73 -22.84 -12.36
C MET A 108 -4.68 -24.33 -12.71
N GLN A 109 -5.09 -24.70 -13.93
CA GLN A 109 -4.99 -26.08 -14.40
C GLN A 109 -3.54 -26.54 -14.48
N VAL A 110 -2.65 -25.66 -14.98
CA VAL A 110 -1.22 -25.97 -15.04
C VAL A 110 -0.66 -26.22 -13.65
N ILE A 111 -0.98 -25.35 -12.71
CA ILE A 111 -0.50 -25.48 -11.34
C ILE A 111 -1.03 -26.77 -10.70
N GLU A 112 -2.29 -27.08 -10.90
CA GLU A 112 -2.89 -28.30 -10.37
C GLU A 112 -2.16 -29.55 -10.86
N ASN A 113 -1.74 -29.55 -12.11
CA ASN A 113 -1.03 -30.67 -12.69
C ASN A 113 0.41 -30.81 -12.22
N LEU A 114 0.98 -29.77 -11.61
CA LEU A 114 2.35 -29.79 -11.12
C LEU A 114 2.50 -30.41 -9.75
N LYS A 115 1.44 -30.53 -8.99
CA LYS A 115 1.53 -30.87 -7.57
C LYS A 115 1.74 -32.35 -7.27
N ASP A 116 1.51 -33.21 -8.22
CA ASP A 116 1.43 -34.66 -7.99
C ASP A 116 2.74 -35.41 -8.23
N GLU A 117 3.84 -34.71 -8.25
CA GLU A 117 5.14 -35.33 -8.48
C GLU A 117 5.80 -35.95 -7.26
#